data_2e2377c0e366038044aa810ce7059250
#
_entry.id   2e2377c0e366038044aa810ce7059250
#
_cell.length_a   1.000
_cell.length_b   1.000
_cell.length_c   1.000
_cell.angle_alpha   90.00
_cell.angle_beta   90.00
_cell.angle_gamma   90.00
#
_symmetry.space_group_name_H-M   'P 1'
#
loop_
_entity.id
_entity.type
_entity.pdbx_description
1 polymer ?
#
loop_
_entity_poly.entity_id
_entity_poly.type
_entity_poly.pdbx_seq_one_letter_code
_entity_poly.pdbx_strand_id
1 'polypeptide(L)' 'MFVEYEPGDKVINPSKKDWGIGQVQSIIKYKVTVNFENVGKKVINANLIELIKI' A
#
# COMPACT_ATOMS: atom_id res chain seq x y z
N MET A 1 7.70 4.72 -12.89
CA MET A 1 6.79 5.14 -11.81
C MET A 1 7.53 5.37 -10.53
N PHE A 2 7.31 6.49 -9.92
CA PHE A 2 8.00 6.87 -8.69
C PHE A 2 7.13 6.51 -7.47
N VAL A 3 7.71 5.78 -6.53
CA VAL A 3 7.02 5.35 -5.32
C VAL A 3 7.62 6.12 -4.15
N GLU A 4 6.77 6.83 -3.40
CA GLU A 4 7.22 7.72 -2.32
C GLU A 4 7.20 7.07 -0.94
N TYR A 5 6.98 5.78 -0.86
CA TYR A 5 6.97 5.04 0.40
C TYR A 5 7.88 3.83 0.26
N GLU A 6 8.22 3.24 1.40
CA GLU A 6 9.14 2.11 1.43
C GLU A 6 8.70 1.11 2.49
N PRO A 7 9.29 -0.09 2.51
CA PRO A 7 8.90 -1.10 3.49
C PRO A 7 8.96 -0.56 4.92
N GLY A 8 7.92 -0.85 5.68
CA GLY A 8 7.78 -0.37 7.04
C GLY A 8 6.87 0.85 7.16
N ASP A 9 6.65 1.57 6.08
CA ASP A 9 5.78 2.76 6.11
C ASP A 9 4.33 2.37 6.27
N LYS A 10 3.56 3.26 6.90
CA LYS A 10 2.12 3.10 7.02
C LYS A 10 1.43 3.87 5.92
N VAL A 11 0.44 3.25 5.30
CA VAL A 11 -0.28 3.83 4.17
C VAL A 11 -1.76 3.52 4.28
N ILE A 12 -2.58 4.27 3.54
CA ILE A 12 -3.98 3.93 3.34
C ILE A 12 -4.28 3.87 1.86
N ASN A 13 -5.27 3.07 1.49
CA ASN A 13 -5.78 3.04 0.13
C ASN A 13 -6.96 3.99 0.05
N PRO A 14 -6.82 5.14 -0.62
CA PRO A 14 -7.89 6.14 -0.63
C PRO A 14 -9.16 5.67 -1.32
N SER A 15 -9.06 4.69 -2.20
CA SER A 15 -10.24 4.12 -2.88
C SER A 15 -10.92 3.04 -2.05
N LYS A 16 -10.25 2.54 -1.01
CA LYS A 16 -10.74 1.47 -0.16
C LYS A 16 -10.41 1.79 1.29
N LYS A 17 -10.97 2.88 1.78
CA LYS A 17 -10.66 3.35 3.14
C LYS A 17 -11.09 2.36 4.22
N ASP A 18 -12.07 1.53 3.92
CA ASP A 18 -12.53 0.49 4.84
C ASP A 18 -11.50 -0.62 5.05
N TRP A 19 -10.45 -0.67 4.23
CA TRP A 19 -9.35 -1.61 4.46
C TRP A 19 -8.54 -1.26 5.71
N GLY A 20 -8.62 -0.01 6.16
CA GLY A 20 -7.88 0.46 7.32
C GLY A 20 -6.45 0.84 6.98
N ILE A 21 -5.64 0.99 8.02
CA ILE A 21 -4.22 1.34 7.84
C ILE A 21 -3.45 0.11 7.42
N GLY A 22 -2.61 0.27 6.40
CA GLY A 22 -1.75 -0.79 5.93
C GLY A 22 -0.28 -0.50 6.23
N GLN A 23 0.50 -1.56 6.35
CA GLN A 23 1.95 -1.43 6.47
C GLN A 23 2.59 -2.04 5.24
N VAL A 24 3.44 -1.28 4.57
CA VAL A 24 4.15 -1.75 3.39
C VAL A 24 5.15 -2.82 3.80
N GLN A 25 5.08 -3.97 3.16
CA GLN A 25 5.97 -5.09 3.47
C GLN A 25 7.10 -5.24 2.46
N SER A 26 6.78 -5.07 1.18
CA SER A 26 7.80 -5.15 0.14
C SER A 26 7.36 -4.38 -1.09
N ILE A 27 8.35 -3.96 -1.87
CA ILE A 27 8.10 -3.25 -3.13
C ILE A 27 9.00 -3.91 -4.17
N ILE A 28 8.39 -4.44 -5.22
CA ILE A 28 9.11 -5.05 -6.34
C ILE A 28 8.60 -4.37 -7.59
N LYS A 29 9.44 -3.50 -8.16
CA LYS A 29 9.06 -2.66 -9.29
C LYS A 29 7.82 -1.84 -8.92
N TYR A 30 6.69 -2.05 -9.60
CA TYR A 30 5.44 -1.35 -9.30
C TYR A 30 4.48 -2.15 -8.41
N LYS A 31 4.90 -3.35 -7.98
CA LYS A 31 4.05 -4.20 -7.13
C LYS A 31 4.40 -3.96 -5.67
N VAL A 32 3.43 -3.50 -4.91
CA VAL A 32 3.61 -3.16 -3.50
C VAL A 32 2.76 -4.10 -2.67
N THR A 33 3.40 -4.85 -1.79
CA THR A 33 2.69 -5.73 -0.87
C THR A 33 2.44 -4.97 0.42
N VAL A 34 1.16 -4.87 0.80
CA VAL A 34 0.74 -4.13 1.98
C VAL A 34 -0.16 -5.01 2.83
N ASN A 35 0.06 -5.00 4.13
CA ASN A 35 -0.80 -5.71 5.07
C ASN A 35 -1.74 -4.71 5.71
N PHE A 36 -3.02 -4.77 5.34
CA PHE A 36 -4.04 -3.84 5.86
C PHE A 36 -4.72 -4.42 7.09
N GLU A 37 -5.13 -3.55 8.00
CA GLU A 37 -5.71 -3.95 9.27
C GLU A 37 -6.96 -4.81 9.11
N ASN A 38 -7.83 -4.45 8.16
CA ASN A 38 -9.15 -5.07 8.06
C ASN A 38 -9.26 -6.15 6.99
N VAL A 39 -8.32 -6.23 6.07
CA VAL A 39 -8.41 -7.18 4.94
C VAL A 39 -7.15 -8.02 4.76
N GLY A 40 -6.11 -7.76 5.55
CA GLY A 40 -4.88 -8.53 5.47
C GLY A 40 -3.99 -8.11 4.30
N LYS A 41 -3.20 -9.06 3.82
CA LYS A 41 -2.19 -8.78 2.81
C LYS A 41 -2.82 -8.59 1.43
N LYS A 42 -2.43 -7.51 0.78
CA LYS A 42 -2.86 -7.19 -0.59
C LYS A 42 -1.66 -6.78 -1.41
N VAL A 43 -1.66 -7.15 -2.69
CA VAL A 43 -0.64 -6.70 -3.64
C VAL A 43 -1.25 -5.57 -4.45
N ILE A 44 -0.63 -4.41 -4.39
CA ILE A 44 -1.14 -3.19 -5.02
C ILE A 44 -0.27 -2.87 -6.24
N ASN A 45 -0.91 -2.58 -7.36
CA ASN A 45 -0.20 -2.12 -8.55
C ASN A 45 -0.08 -0.59 -8.47
N ALA A 46 1.12 -0.10 -8.21
CA ALA A 46 1.37 1.33 -8.00
C ALA A 46 1.15 2.17 -9.25
N ASN A 47 1.08 1.54 -10.43
CA ASN A 47 0.74 2.26 -11.66
C ASN A 47 -0.75 2.58 -11.75
N LEU A 48 -1.58 1.84 -11.03
CA LEU A 48 -3.03 1.98 -11.09
C LEU A 48 -3.63 2.60 -9.84
N ILE A 49 -2.99 2.41 -8.70
CA ILE A 49 -3.51 2.83 -7.41
C ILE A 49 -2.44 3.62 -6.68
N GLU A 50 -2.80 4.81 -6.24
CA GLU A 50 -1.90 5.64 -5.44
C GLU A 50 -2.26 5.47 -3.96
N LEU A 51 -1.32 4.96 -3.18
CA LEU A 51 -1.48 4.86 -1.73
C LEU A 51 -1.02 6.15 -1.08
N ILE A 52 -1.64 6.48 0.04
CA ILE A 52 -1.30 7.70 0.78
C ILE A 52 -0.51 7.30 2.02
N LYS A 53 0.69 7.84 2.14
CA LYS A 53 1.53 7.63 3.31
C LYS A 53 1.03 8.49 4.47
N ILE A 54 0.96 7.92 5.64
CA ILE A 54 0.51 8.62 6.84
C ILE A 54 1.59 8.67 7.91
#